data_4a0ad92fb37f35c6ef6fc7d769b41ceb
#
_entry.id   4a0ad92fb37f35c6ef6fc7d769b41ceb
#
_cell.length_a   1.000
_cell.length_b   1.000
_cell.length_c   1.000
_cell.angle_alpha   90.00
_cell.angle_beta   90.00
_cell.angle_gamma   90.00
#
_symmetry.space_group_name_H-M   'P 1'
#
loop_
_entity.id
_entity.type
_entity.pdbx_description
1 polymer ?
#
loop_
_entity_poly.entity_id
_entity_poly.type
_entity_poly.pdbx_seq_one_letter_code
_entity_poly.pdbx_strand_id
1 'polypeptide(L)'
;MRFIVASLLLLVGTCSNQRHSEKVKDLKASIKYSDKAQVQTYLNTITEEELKEFVYEIADDKYAGRMTGEEGHNKVCDYIRSYYKSIGLKSPESHQNYYQKVPKDQLPEELNASQNVLAYIEGSEMPNEYIYISAHSDHEGIVNGEIYPGADDNGSGTAAVFEMAEAFIKASKDGLSPRRSIVFLHVTGEEVGLHGSRYYTNNPIFPIESTIANLNIDMIGRIDNRHNQNDDYIYVIGSDRISTELDFIVREANDEFTNIELDYKYNDINDPNRYYNRSDHYNFALKDIPVIFFFNGEHEDYTKPTDTPDKIVYPLLAKRTKLIFATAWYLANTNQTLSKEVL
;
A
#
# COMPACT_ATOMS: atom_id res chain seq x y z
N MET A 1 4.72 51.28 29.79
CA MET A 1 4.78 49.83 30.03
C MET A 1 4.02 48.99 28.96
N ARG A 2 3.70 49.51 27.77
CA ARG A 2 3.00 48.77 26.70
C ARG A 2 3.88 48.35 25.50
N PHE A 3 5.13 48.82 25.41
CA PHE A 3 6.01 48.48 24.28
C PHE A 3 6.91 47.25 24.47
N ILE A 4 7.09 46.76 25.71
CA ILE A 4 7.99 45.62 26.03
C ILE A 4 7.28 44.28 25.74
N VAL A 5 5.95 44.20 25.86
CA VAL A 5 5.19 42.95 25.68
C VAL A 5 5.12 42.52 24.19
N ALA A 6 5.03 43.50 23.27
CA ALA A 6 4.96 43.21 21.82
C ALA A 6 6.30 42.68 21.26
N SER A 7 7.43 43.17 21.76
CA SER A 7 8.76 42.67 21.34
C SER A 7 9.09 41.28 21.88
N LEU A 8 8.57 40.91 23.05
CA LEU A 8 8.77 39.57 23.61
C LEU A 8 7.96 38.50 22.87
N LEU A 9 6.73 38.82 22.45
CA LEU A 9 5.88 37.92 21.66
C LEU A 9 6.45 37.65 20.26
N LEU A 10 7.04 38.66 19.60
CA LEU A 10 7.72 38.50 18.31
C LEU A 10 9.00 37.65 18.42
N LEU A 11 9.78 37.78 19.49
CA LEU A 11 10.98 36.98 19.71
C LEU A 11 10.67 35.52 20.03
N VAL A 12 9.60 35.24 20.76
CA VAL A 12 9.17 33.85 21.05
C VAL A 12 8.66 33.17 19.80
N GLY A 13 7.89 33.86 18.95
CA GLY A 13 7.39 33.35 17.68
C GLY A 13 8.52 33.02 16.68
N THR A 14 9.52 33.87 16.58
CA THR A 14 10.68 33.66 15.68
C THR A 14 11.55 32.48 16.14
N CYS A 15 11.81 32.34 17.45
CA CYS A 15 12.56 31.20 17.99
C CYS A 15 11.82 29.85 17.82
N SER A 16 10.49 29.82 17.96
CA SER A 16 9.72 28.59 17.75
C SER A 16 9.72 28.16 16.31
N ASN A 17 9.51 29.08 15.36
CA ASN A 17 9.55 28.79 13.93
C ASN A 17 10.95 28.36 13.45
N GLN A 18 12.01 28.97 13.99
CA GLN A 18 13.38 28.57 13.66
C GLN A 18 13.67 27.15 14.16
N ARG A 19 13.28 26.79 15.39
CA ARG A 19 13.43 25.43 15.92
C ARG A 19 12.63 24.40 15.13
N HIS A 20 11.40 24.73 14.71
CA HIS A 20 10.58 23.87 13.87
C HIS A 20 11.24 23.63 12.52
N SER A 21 11.70 24.67 11.84
CA SER A 21 12.40 24.58 10.54
C SER A 21 13.69 23.76 10.64
N GLU A 22 14.47 23.89 11.73
CA GLU A 22 15.66 23.10 11.98
C GLU A 22 15.30 21.61 12.19
N LYS A 23 14.26 21.30 12.97
CA LYS A 23 13.78 19.94 13.20
C LYS A 23 13.35 19.23 11.91
N VAL A 24 12.57 19.91 11.07
CA VAL A 24 12.16 19.41 9.75
C VAL A 24 13.38 19.13 8.86
N LYS A 25 14.35 20.06 8.85
CA LYS A 25 15.59 19.92 8.08
C LYS A 25 16.43 18.75 8.55
N ASP A 26 16.59 18.60 9.87
CA ASP A 26 17.37 17.53 10.47
C ASP A 26 16.71 16.17 10.23
N LEU A 27 15.38 16.07 10.37
CA LEU A 27 14.62 14.88 10.06
C LEU A 27 14.82 14.47 8.59
N LYS A 28 14.60 15.40 7.65
CA LYS A 28 14.83 15.13 6.23
C LYS A 28 16.27 14.69 5.93
N ALA A 29 17.25 15.30 6.58
CA ALA A 29 18.66 14.97 6.38
C ALA A 29 19.06 13.60 6.96
N SER A 30 18.30 13.10 7.96
CA SER A 30 18.56 11.80 8.59
C SER A 30 18.07 10.61 7.74
N ILE A 31 17.12 10.84 6.82
CA ILE A 31 16.56 9.79 5.96
C ILE A 31 17.48 9.61 4.77
N LYS A 32 18.23 8.49 4.75
CA LYS A 32 19.20 8.18 3.70
C LYS A 32 19.30 6.68 3.47
N TYR A 33 19.36 6.28 2.22
CA TYR A 33 19.68 4.91 1.85
C TYR A 33 21.18 4.68 1.91
N SER A 34 21.63 3.87 2.85
CA SER A 34 23.05 3.45 2.97
C SER A 34 23.38 2.27 2.04
N ASP A 35 22.37 1.56 1.56
CA ASP A 35 22.46 0.29 0.84
C ASP A 35 21.88 0.36 -0.60
N LYS A 36 21.97 1.53 -1.25
CA LYS A 36 21.38 1.83 -2.57
C LYS A 36 21.60 0.74 -3.61
N ALA A 37 22.82 0.20 -3.68
CA ALA A 37 23.15 -0.85 -4.66
C ALA A 37 22.38 -2.15 -4.41
N GLN A 38 22.13 -2.50 -3.13
CA GLN A 38 21.34 -3.65 -2.76
C GLN A 38 19.86 -3.42 -3.10
N VAL A 39 19.30 -2.27 -2.72
CA VAL A 39 17.93 -1.88 -3.09
C VAL A 39 17.75 -1.97 -4.60
N GLN A 40 18.67 -1.38 -5.38
CA GLN A 40 18.61 -1.40 -6.85
C GLN A 40 18.63 -2.82 -7.43
N THR A 41 19.36 -3.73 -6.79
CA THR A 41 19.41 -5.14 -7.22
C THR A 41 18.02 -5.78 -7.18
N TYR A 42 17.29 -5.57 -6.09
CA TYR A 42 15.94 -6.16 -5.91
C TYR A 42 14.85 -5.36 -6.63
N LEU A 43 15.01 -4.05 -6.78
CA LEU A 43 14.15 -3.25 -7.67
C LEU A 43 14.17 -3.78 -9.11
N ASN A 44 15.32 -4.25 -9.58
CA ASN A 44 15.47 -4.79 -10.93
C ASN A 44 14.81 -6.17 -11.10
N THR A 45 14.41 -6.83 -10.03
CA THR A 45 13.61 -8.08 -10.12
C THR A 45 12.13 -7.81 -10.32
N ILE A 46 11.65 -6.60 -10.08
CA ILE A 46 10.28 -6.18 -10.37
C ILE A 46 10.18 -5.87 -11.86
N THR A 47 9.49 -6.70 -12.62
CA THR A 47 9.45 -6.63 -14.08
C THR A 47 8.06 -6.30 -14.64
N GLU A 48 8.04 -5.72 -15.83
CA GLU A 48 6.78 -5.45 -16.55
C GLU A 48 6.11 -6.74 -17.00
N GLU A 49 6.90 -7.73 -17.37
CA GLU A 49 6.44 -9.02 -17.86
C GLU A 49 5.70 -9.80 -16.78
N GLU A 50 6.27 -9.91 -15.59
CA GLU A 50 5.66 -10.63 -14.47
C GLU A 50 4.43 -9.89 -13.94
N LEU A 51 4.48 -8.55 -13.80
CA LEU A 51 3.30 -7.75 -13.49
C LEU A 51 2.17 -7.96 -14.49
N LYS A 52 2.51 -8.04 -15.78
CA LYS A 52 1.54 -8.34 -16.83
C LYS A 52 0.91 -9.72 -16.66
N GLU A 53 1.72 -10.74 -16.41
CA GLU A 53 1.23 -12.10 -16.17
C GLU A 53 0.27 -12.14 -14.97
N PHE A 54 0.60 -11.46 -13.87
CA PHE A 54 -0.25 -11.41 -12.69
C PHE A 54 -1.56 -10.65 -12.93
N VAL A 55 -1.52 -9.50 -13.61
CA VAL A 55 -2.75 -8.75 -13.90
C VAL A 55 -3.66 -9.55 -14.83
N TYR A 56 -3.13 -10.19 -15.88
CA TYR A 56 -3.90 -11.06 -16.77
C TYR A 56 -4.50 -12.25 -16.03
N GLU A 57 -3.76 -12.82 -15.06
CA GLU A 57 -4.27 -13.90 -14.23
C GLU A 57 -5.40 -13.44 -13.32
N ILE A 58 -5.21 -12.34 -12.57
CA ILE A 58 -6.19 -11.86 -11.57
C ILE A 58 -7.48 -11.34 -12.23
N ALA A 59 -7.37 -10.71 -13.37
CA ALA A 59 -8.51 -10.17 -14.13
C ALA A 59 -9.11 -11.13 -15.14
N ASP A 60 -8.74 -12.42 -15.12
CA ASP A 60 -9.27 -13.44 -16.02
C ASP A 60 -10.75 -13.71 -15.74
N ASP A 61 -11.53 -13.90 -16.81
CA ASP A 61 -12.98 -14.19 -16.76
C ASP A 61 -13.35 -15.41 -15.92
N LYS A 62 -12.39 -16.37 -15.74
CA LYS A 62 -12.59 -17.55 -14.88
C LYS A 62 -12.88 -17.20 -13.41
N TYR A 63 -12.55 -15.96 -13.00
CA TYR A 63 -12.83 -15.42 -11.68
C TYR A 63 -14.12 -14.60 -11.60
N ALA A 64 -14.87 -14.49 -12.72
CA ALA A 64 -16.18 -13.87 -12.76
C ALA A 64 -16.23 -12.48 -12.09
N GLY A 65 -15.17 -11.67 -12.25
CA GLY A 65 -15.05 -10.34 -11.65
C GLY A 65 -14.89 -10.32 -10.13
N ARG A 66 -14.58 -11.44 -9.49
CA ARG A 66 -14.09 -11.54 -8.09
C ARG A 66 -15.01 -10.94 -7.00
N MET A 67 -16.34 -10.95 -7.17
CA MET A 67 -17.23 -10.41 -6.12
C MET A 67 -16.98 -11.06 -4.76
N THR A 68 -16.89 -10.22 -3.74
CA THR A 68 -16.70 -10.63 -2.34
C THR A 68 -17.61 -11.78 -1.92
N GLY A 69 -17.03 -12.86 -1.40
CA GLY A 69 -17.77 -14.03 -0.90
C GLY A 69 -18.30 -14.99 -1.98
N GLU A 70 -18.13 -14.65 -3.26
CA GLU A 70 -18.51 -15.50 -4.38
C GLU A 70 -17.39 -16.50 -4.79
N GLU A 71 -17.75 -17.49 -5.59
CA GLU A 71 -16.80 -18.54 -6.03
C GLU A 71 -15.59 -17.95 -6.76
N GLY A 72 -15.78 -16.91 -7.58
CA GLY A 72 -14.70 -16.23 -8.31
C GLY A 72 -13.65 -15.67 -7.37
N HIS A 73 -14.06 -14.94 -6.33
CA HIS A 73 -13.16 -14.40 -5.32
C HIS A 73 -12.48 -15.51 -4.50
N ASN A 74 -13.21 -16.57 -4.14
CA ASN A 74 -12.60 -17.71 -3.45
C ASN A 74 -11.48 -18.36 -4.28
N LYS A 75 -11.64 -18.47 -5.60
CA LYS A 75 -10.59 -18.98 -6.51
C LYS A 75 -9.38 -18.04 -6.56
N VAL A 76 -9.59 -16.73 -6.57
CA VAL A 76 -8.48 -15.75 -6.50
C VAL A 76 -7.74 -15.89 -5.17
N CYS A 77 -8.45 -16.00 -4.05
CA CYS A 77 -7.82 -16.26 -2.75
C CYS A 77 -6.98 -17.55 -2.74
N ASP A 78 -7.47 -18.62 -3.38
CA ASP A 78 -6.73 -19.87 -3.54
C ASP A 78 -5.50 -19.70 -4.45
N TYR A 79 -5.58 -18.90 -5.49
CA TYR A 79 -4.45 -18.56 -6.33
C TYR A 79 -3.39 -17.79 -5.55
N ILE A 80 -3.75 -16.70 -4.84
CA ILE A 80 -2.84 -15.90 -4.00
C ILE A 80 -2.12 -16.80 -2.99
N ARG A 81 -2.87 -17.63 -2.26
CA ARG A 81 -2.31 -18.58 -1.30
C ARG A 81 -1.30 -19.52 -1.96
N SER A 82 -1.67 -20.09 -3.10
CA SER A 82 -0.85 -21.07 -3.82
C SER A 82 0.43 -20.44 -4.32
N TYR A 83 0.36 -19.22 -4.79
CA TYR A 83 1.50 -18.44 -5.22
C TYR A 83 2.47 -18.17 -4.05
N TYR A 84 1.99 -17.62 -2.93
CA TYR A 84 2.82 -17.38 -1.75
C TYR A 84 3.50 -18.64 -1.21
N LYS A 85 2.78 -19.76 -1.22
CA LYS A 85 3.34 -21.05 -0.86
C LYS A 85 4.45 -21.49 -1.82
N SER A 86 4.28 -21.27 -3.12
CA SER A 86 5.24 -21.66 -4.16
C SER A 86 6.57 -20.92 -4.06
N ILE A 87 6.55 -19.63 -3.72
CA ILE A 87 7.77 -18.82 -3.54
C ILE A 87 8.40 -19.00 -2.16
N GLY A 88 7.73 -19.68 -1.24
CA GLY A 88 8.24 -20.06 0.09
C GLY A 88 7.98 -19.04 1.18
N LEU A 89 6.98 -18.14 1.01
CA LEU A 89 6.51 -17.28 2.07
C LEU A 89 5.78 -18.08 3.16
N LYS A 90 5.89 -17.63 4.39
CA LYS A 90 5.25 -18.26 5.54
C LYS A 90 3.80 -17.80 5.70
N SER A 91 2.93 -18.72 6.09
CA SER A 91 1.65 -18.41 6.72
C SER A 91 1.86 -18.07 8.19
N PRO A 92 1.12 -17.13 8.80
CA PRO A 92 1.13 -16.94 10.25
C PRO A 92 0.80 -18.25 10.97
N GLU A 93 1.50 -18.55 12.09
CA GLU A 93 1.33 -19.81 12.83
C GLU A 93 -0.11 -20.07 13.28
N SER A 94 -0.82 -19.00 13.67
CA SER A 94 -2.23 -19.05 14.07
C SER A 94 -3.19 -19.29 12.90
N HIS A 95 -2.71 -19.13 11.64
CA HIS A 95 -3.51 -19.17 10.41
C HIS A 95 -2.80 -19.98 9.32
N GLN A 96 -2.52 -21.25 9.58
CA GLN A 96 -1.68 -22.14 8.76
C GLN A 96 -2.06 -22.29 7.28
N ASN A 97 -3.21 -21.73 6.87
CA ASN A 97 -3.70 -21.77 5.49
C ASN A 97 -3.66 -20.39 4.80
N TYR A 98 -2.94 -19.39 5.33
CA TYR A 98 -2.86 -18.03 4.81
C TYR A 98 -4.17 -17.24 4.89
N TYR A 99 -5.26 -17.81 5.40
CA TYR A 99 -6.56 -17.14 5.43
C TYR A 99 -6.92 -16.59 6.80
N GLN A 100 -7.37 -15.35 6.81
CA GLN A 100 -8.21 -14.84 7.87
C GLN A 100 -9.67 -14.85 7.38
N LYS A 101 -10.49 -15.72 7.94
CA LYS A 101 -11.91 -15.79 7.58
C LYS A 101 -12.64 -14.55 8.06
N VAL A 102 -13.39 -13.92 7.15
CA VAL A 102 -14.31 -12.82 7.44
C VAL A 102 -15.72 -13.41 7.50
N PRO A 103 -16.33 -13.50 8.70
CA PRO A 103 -17.65 -14.08 8.87
C PRO A 103 -18.73 -13.30 8.12
N LYS A 104 -19.82 -14.00 7.76
CA LYS A 104 -20.94 -13.41 7.03
C LYS A 104 -21.57 -12.20 7.76
N ASP A 105 -21.65 -12.24 9.07
CA ASP A 105 -22.21 -11.17 9.91
C ASP A 105 -21.33 -9.89 9.97
N GLN A 106 -20.13 -9.96 9.39
CA GLN A 106 -19.23 -8.81 9.21
C GLN A 106 -19.27 -8.21 7.80
N LEU A 107 -20.10 -8.74 6.93
CA LEU A 107 -20.32 -8.33 5.55
C LEU A 107 -21.78 -7.91 5.34
N PRO A 108 -22.12 -7.19 4.26
CA PRO A 108 -23.49 -6.94 3.85
C PRO A 108 -24.35 -8.23 3.82
N GLU A 109 -25.63 -8.12 4.17
CA GLU A 109 -26.53 -9.28 4.36
C GLU A 109 -26.64 -10.19 3.12
N GLU A 110 -26.56 -9.60 1.94
CA GLU A 110 -26.64 -10.29 0.65
C GLU A 110 -25.38 -11.10 0.28
N LEU A 111 -24.23 -10.81 0.91
CA LEU A 111 -22.98 -11.48 0.61
C LEU A 111 -22.75 -12.72 1.47
N ASN A 112 -21.95 -13.65 0.94
CA ASN A 112 -21.47 -14.80 1.69
C ASN A 112 -20.25 -14.42 2.54
N ALA A 113 -19.87 -15.32 3.48
CA ALA A 113 -18.60 -15.21 4.19
C ALA A 113 -17.43 -15.20 3.19
N SER A 114 -16.37 -14.46 3.52
CA SER A 114 -15.21 -14.30 2.67
C SER A 114 -13.91 -14.49 3.45
N GLN A 115 -12.77 -14.09 2.90
CA GLN A 115 -11.49 -14.16 3.57
C GLN A 115 -10.49 -13.12 3.08
N ASN A 116 -9.68 -12.61 4.01
CA ASN A 116 -8.42 -11.97 3.70
C ASN A 116 -7.35 -13.07 3.48
N VAL A 117 -6.38 -12.79 2.63
CA VAL A 117 -5.23 -13.68 2.40
C VAL A 117 -3.97 -12.94 2.81
N LEU A 118 -3.13 -13.58 3.62
CA LEU A 118 -1.89 -12.97 4.07
C LEU A 118 -0.74 -13.97 4.16
N ALA A 119 0.45 -13.46 3.84
CA ALA A 119 1.73 -14.12 4.04
C ALA A 119 2.70 -13.14 4.68
N TYR A 120 3.79 -13.60 5.25
CA TYR A 120 4.77 -12.71 5.87
C TYR A 120 6.20 -13.23 5.75
N ILE A 121 7.13 -12.29 5.85
CA ILE A 121 8.55 -12.55 6.10
C ILE A 121 8.85 -12.10 7.52
N GLU A 122 9.35 -13.01 8.33
CA GLU A 122 9.75 -12.73 9.70
C GLU A 122 11.01 -11.86 9.73
N GLY A 123 10.98 -10.80 10.51
CA GLY A 123 12.11 -9.89 10.68
C GLY A 123 13.30 -10.56 11.36
N SER A 124 14.50 -10.30 10.89
CA SER A 124 15.74 -10.89 11.40
C SER A 124 16.21 -10.30 12.75
N GLU A 125 15.83 -9.06 13.05
CA GLU A 125 16.27 -8.33 14.27
C GLU A 125 15.10 -7.78 15.09
N MET A 126 14.03 -7.36 14.43
CA MET A 126 12.83 -6.78 15.03
C MET A 126 11.57 -7.52 14.59
N PRO A 127 11.46 -8.84 14.87
CA PRO A 127 10.39 -9.70 14.35
C PRO A 127 8.98 -9.32 14.83
N ASN A 128 8.89 -8.54 15.90
CA ASN A 128 7.62 -8.08 16.47
C ASN A 128 7.22 -6.66 16.01
N GLU A 129 7.94 -6.08 15.06
CA GLU A 129 7.58 -4.82 14.41
C GLU A 129 7.17 -5.12 12.97
N TYR A 130 5.98 -4.65 12.56
CA TYR A 130 5.35 -5.08 11.31
C TYR A 130 5.16 -3.92 10.34
N ILE A 131 5.49 -4.16 9.08
CA ILE A 131 5.16 -3.30 7.96
C ILE A 131 4.14 -4.05 7.10
N TYR A 132 3.02 -3.40 6.80
CA TYR A 132 2.00 -3.96 5.94
C TYR A 132 2.12 -3.39 4.54
N ILE A 133 2.07 -4.28 3.55
CA ILE A 133 1.88 -3.97 2.13
C ILE A 133 0.56 -4.59 1.75
N SER A 134 -0.43 -3.78 1.40
CA SER A 134 -1.81 -4.23 1.22
C SER A 134 -2.42 -3.81 -0.11
N ALA A 135 -3.30 -4.65 -0.62
CA ALA A 135 -4.22 -4.38 -1.72
C ALA A 135 -5.49 -5.17 -1.51
N HIS A 136 -6.63 -4.72 -2.03
CA HIS A 136 -7.82 -5.59 -2.06
C HIS A 136 -7.77 -6.53 -3.27
N SER A 137 -8.43 -7.67 -3.13
CA SER A 137 -8.44 -8.72 -4.14
C SER A 137 -9.83 -9.01 -4.71
N ASP A 138 -10.88 -8.46 -4.12
CA ASP A 138 -12.24 -8.48 -4.64
C ASP A 138 -12.46 -7.41 -5.71
N HIS A 139 -13.57 -7.50 -6.45
CA HIS A 139 -14.07 -6.46 -7.35
C HIS A 139 -15.59 -6.65 -7.56
N GLU A 140 -16.19 -5.91 -8.47
CA GLU A 140 -17.64 -5.78 -8.71
C GLU A 140 -18.36 -7.07 -9.13
N GLY A 141 -17.66 -8.09 -9.64
CA GLY A 141 -18.27 -9.35 -10.06
C GLY A 141 -18.94 -9.30 -11.43
N ILE A 142 -20.15 -9.87 -11.50
CA ILE A 142 -21.00 -9.85 -12.71
C ILE A 142 -22.15 -8.88 -12.48
N VAL A 143 -22.17 -7.78 -13.21
CA VAL A 143 -23.23 -6.76 -13.13
C VAL A 143 -24.01 -6.74 -14.44
N ASN A 144 -25.32 -6.91 -14.36
CA ASN A 144 -26.24 -6.97 -15.54
C ASN A 144 -25.82 -8.00 -16.61
N GLY A 145 -25.17 -9.09 -16.19
CA GLY A 145 -24.72 -10.17 -17.09
C GLY A 145 -23.37 -9.92 -17.75
N GLU A 146 -22.67 -8.83 -17.43
CA GLU A 146 -21.32 -8.53 -17.90
C GLU A 146 -20.31 -8.72 -16.75
N ILE A 147 -19.17 -9.34 -17.06
CA ILE A 147 -18.04 -9.48 -16.11
C ILE A 147 -17.32 -8.14 -16.02
N TYR A 148 -17.04 -7.72 -14.78
CA TYR A 148 -16.18 -6.58 -14.46
C TYR A 148 -14.79 -7.11 -14.09
N PRO A 149 -13.81 -7.06 -15.01
CA PRO A 149 -12.53 -7.74 -14.80
C PRO A 149 -11.68 -7.07 -13.70
N GLY A 150 -11.80 -5.74 -13.52
CA GLY A 150 -11.05 -4.98 -12.54
C GLY A 150 -9.54 -5.15 -12.69
N ALA A 151 -9.01 -4.86 -13.88
CA ALA A 151 -7.59 -5.02 -14.15
C ALA A 151 -6.74 -3.99 -13.42
N ASP A 152 -7.19 -2.73 -13.40
CA ASP A 152 -6.59 -1.69 -12.56
C ASP A 152 -7.14 -1.75 -11.15
N ASP A 153 -8.46 -1.93 -11.01
CA ASP A 153 -9.19 -1.96 -9.74
C ASP A 153 -9.55 -3.41 -9.30
N ASN A 154 -8.84 -4.10 -8.43
CA ASN A 154 -7.46 -3.80 -8.02
C ASN A 154 -6.51 -4.94 -8.40
N GLY A 155 -6.59 -5.37 -9.67
CA GLY A 155 -5.65 -6.33 -10.24
C GLY A 155 -4.22 -5.78 -10.24
N SER A 156 -4.05 -4.48 -10.54
CA SER A 156 -2.75 -3.81 -10.56
C SER A 156 -2.09 -3.77 -9.18
N GLY A 157 -2.85 -3.42 -8.13
CA GLY A 157 -2.33 -3.42 -6.76
C GLY A 157 -2.02 -4.83 -6.26
N THR A 158 -2.89 -5.81 -6.54
CA THR A 158 -2.66 -7.22 -6.19
C THR A 158 -1.38 -7.74 -6.85
N ALA A 159 -1.15 -7.45 -8.14
CA ALA A 159 0.07 -7.82 -8.86
C ALA A 159 1.32 -7.15 -8.27
N ALA A 160 1.22 -5.87 -7.91
CA ALA A 160 2.33 -5.15 -7.27
C ALA A 160 2.73 -5.77 -5.93
N VAL A 161 1.77 -6.22 -5.12
CA VAL A 161 2.07 -6.92 -3.85
C VAL A 161 2.80 -8.24 -4.11
N PHE A 162 2.46 -8.99 -5.16
CA PHE A 162 3.18 -10.22 -5.54
C PHE A 162 4.63 -9.95 -5.90
N GLU A 163 4.89 -9.02 -6.80
CA GLU A 163 6.25 -8.64 -7.22
C GLU A 163 7.11 -8.19 -6.03
N MET A 164 6.55 -7.37 -5.14
CA MET A 164 7.27 -6.95 -3.95
C MET A 164 7.55 -8.12 -3.00
N ALA A 165 6.60 -9.04 -2.82
CA ALA A 165 6.78 -10.23 -2.00
C ALA A 165 7.91 -11.12 -2.55
N GLU A 166 7.98 -11.28 -3.88
CA GLU A 166 9.04 -12.01 -4.55
C GLU A 166 10.40 -11.35 -4.39
N ALA A 167 10.48 -10.03 -4.60
CA ALA A 167 11.71 -9.28 -4.41
C ALA A 167 12.25 -9.39 -2.97
N PHE A 168 11.39 -9.30 -1.95
CA PHE A 168 11.79 -9.45 -0.55
C PHE A 168 12.19 -10.88 -0.19
N ILE A 169 11.47 -11.90 -0.69
CA ILE A 169 11.86 -13.30 -0.41
C ILE A 169 13.15 -13.67 -1.12
N LYS A 170 13.40 -13.11 -2.32
CA LYS A 170 14.68 -13.26 -3.00
C LYS A 170 15.81 -12.62 -2.21
N ALA A 171 15.64 -11.39 -1.72
CA ALA A 171 16.61 -10.74 -0.84
C ALA A 171 16.91 -11.59 0.39
N SER A 172 15.88 -12.16 1.02
CA SER A 172 16.05 -13.04 2.18
C SER A 172 16.84 -14.31 1.85
N LYS A 173 16.60 -14.92 0.68
CA LYS A 173 17.37 -16.10 0.20
C LYS A 173 18.83 -15.76 -0.10
N ASP A 174 19.10 -14.53 -0.52
CA ASP A 174 20.45 -14.02 -0.77
C ASP A 174 21.16 -13.56 0.55
N GLY A 175 20.52 -13.76 1.72
CA GLY A 175 21.08 -13.42 3.03
C GLY A 175 20.78 -12.00 3.51
N LEU A 176 19.90 -11.28 2.84
CA LEU A 176 19.48 -9.90 3.14
C LEU A 176 18.01 -9.90 3.63
N SER A 177 17.74 -10.67 4.66
CA SER A 177 16.40 -10.67 5.28
C SER A 177 16.06 -9.29 5.85
N PRO A 178 14.81 -8.82 5.71
CA PRO A 178 14.39 -7.56 6.33
C PRO A 178 14.58 -7.64 7.84
N ARG A 179 14.90 -6.52 8.46
CA ARG A 179 15.10 -6.47 9.91
C ARG A 179 13.78 -6.48 10.68
N ARG A 180 12.74 -5.83 10.13
CA ARG A 180 11.35 -5.89 10.59
C ARG A 180 10.57 -6.93 9.79
N SER A 181 9.52 -7.44 10.38
CA SER A 181 8.57 -8.31 9.69
C SER A 181 7.78 -7.55 8.63
N ILE A 182 7.59 -8.17 7.47
CA ILE A 182 6.77 -7.61 6.38
C ILE A 182 5.56 -8.53 6.20
N VAL A 183 4.36 -7.95 6.22
CA VAL A 183 3.09 -8.64 5.99
C VAL A 183 2.54 -8.21 4.64
N PHE A 184 2.33 -9.17 3.75
CA PHE A 184 1.64 -9.01 2.47
C PHE A 184 0.19 -9.39 2.70
N LEU A 185 -0.72 -8.42 2.56
CA LEU A 185 -2.12 -8.57 2.93
C LEU A 185 -3.04 -8.24 1.76
N HIS A 186 -3.77 -9.25 1.28
CA HIS A 186 -4.86 -9.06 0.33
C HIS A 186 -6.18 -9.11 1.09
N VAL A 187 -6.90 -8.01 1.08
CA VAL A 187 -8.18 -7.89 1.79
C VAL A 187 -9.35 -8.16 0.86
N THR A 188 -10.48 -8.53 1.45
CA THR A 188 -11.77 -8.74 0.80
C THR A 188 -12.73 -7.62 1.18
N GLY A 189 -13.79 -7.44 0.39
CA GLY A 189 -14.89 -6.55 0.75
C GLY A 189 -14.53 -5.09 0.78
N GLU A 190 -13.55 -4.68 0.00
CA GLU A 190 -13.23 -3.27 -0.22
C GLU A 190 -14.38 -2.57 -0.91
N GLU A 191 -14.84 -3.09 -2.06
CA GLU A 191 -15.87 -2.58 -2.94
C GLU A 191 -17.25 -2.41 -2.28
N VAL A 192 -17.46 -3.14 -1.21
CA VAL A 192 -18.69 -3.12 -0.43
C VAL A 192 -18.57 -2.38 0.90
N GLY A 193 -17.49 -1.63 1.11
CA GLY A 193 -17.28 -0.74 2.25
C GLY A 193 -16.16 -1.12 3.20
N LEU A 194 -15.00 -1.52 2.68
CA LEU A 194 -13.74 -1.76 3.42
C LEU A 194 -13.89 -2.84 4.51
N HIS A 195 -14.71 -3.86 4.27
CA HIS A 195 -15.07 -4.82 5.32
C HIS A 195 -13.91 -5.70 5.76
N GLY A 196 -13.05 -6.14 4.83
CA GLY A 196 -11.91 -7.02 5.11
C GLY A 196 -10.84 -6.34 5.95
N SER A 197 -10.43 -5.14 5.57
CA SER A 197 -9.46 -4.35 6.34
C SER A 197 -10.01 -3.91 7.70
N ARG A 198 -11.31 -3.56 7.77
CA ARG A 198 -11.98 -3.26 9.04
C ARG A 198 -12.01 -4.49 9.96
N TYR A 199 -12.32 -5.66 9.41
CA TYR A 199 -12.27 -6.90 10.17
C TYR A 199 -10.86 -7.21 10.64
N TYR A 200 -9.87 -7.07 9.75
CA TYR A 200 -8.46 -7.29 10.07
C TYR A 200 -7.99 -6.40 11.22
N THR A 201 -8.21 -5.09 11.13
CA THR A 201 -7.74 -4.14 12.14
C THR A 201 -8.46 -4.23 13.48
N ASN A 202 -9.66 -4.83 13.52
CA ASN A 202 -10.39 -5.13 14.75
C ASN A 202 -10.08 -6.51 15.33
N ASN A 203 -9.61 -7.45 14.50
CA ASN A 203 -9.26 -8.83 14.87
C ASN A 203 -7.88 -9.17 14.29
N PRO A 204 -6.82 -8.43 14.63
CA PRO A 204 -5.53 -8.54 13.97
C PRO A 204 -4.85 -9.87 14.29
N ILE A 205 -4.16 -10.45 13.30
CA ILE A 205 -3.36 -11.68 13.46
C ILE A 205 -2.04 -11.38 14.16
N PHE A 206 -1.44 -10.25 13.85
CA PHE A 206 -0.28 -9.69 14.54
C PHE A 206 -0.71 -8.49 15.37
N PRO A 207 -0.08 -8.19 16.53
CA PRO A 207 -0.48 -7.08 17.37
C PRO A 207 -0.54 -5.76 16.58
N ILE A 208 -1.72 -5.14 16.53
CA ILE A 208 -1.93 -3.95 15.69
C ILE A 208 -1.10 -2.75 16.15
N GLU A 209 -0.86 -2.66 17.45
CA GLU A 209 -0.02 -1.63 18.08
C GLU A 209 1.47 -1.74 17.71
N SER A 210 1.89 -2.91 17.22
CA SER A 210 3.25 -3.15 16.73
C SER A 210 3.41 -2.85 15.24
N THR A 211 2.37 -2.33 14.59
CA THR A 211 2.43 -1.92 13.19
C THR A 211 3.12 -0.59 13.04
N ILE A 212 4.21 -0.57 12.26
CA ILE A 212 5.00 0.63 11.99
C ILE A 212 4.33 1.49 10.92
N ALA A 213 3.89 0.88 9.83
CA ALA A 213 3.19 1.55 8.73
C ALA A 213 2.38 0.55 7.91
N ASN A 214 1.36 1.07 7.20
CA ASN A 214 0.66 0.38 6.12
C ASN A 214 0.87 1.12 4.80
N LEU A 215 1.38 0.42 3.80
CA LEU A 215 1.52 0.86 2.42
C LEU A 215 0.41 0.19 1.62
N ASN A 216 -0.66 0.92 1.35
CA ASN A 216 -1.83 0.42 0.65
C ASN A 216 -1.76 0.78 -0.83
N ILE A 217 -2.06 -0.17 -1.68
CA ILE A 217 -1.97 -0.06 -3.13
C ILE A 217 -3.34 -0.34 -3.71
N ASP A 218 -3.87 0.66 -4.39
CA ASP A 218 -5.18 0.54 -4.98
C ASP A 218 -5.23 1.38 -6.25
N MET A 219 -5.33 0.71 -7.41
CA MET A 219 -5.28 1.30 -8.74
C MET A 219 -3.97 2.06 -9.01
N ILE A 220 -2.97 1.38 -9.55
CA ILE A 220 -1.68 1.99 -9.90
C ILE A 220 -1.23 1.66 -11.34
N GLY A 221 -2.10 1.06 -12.16
CA GLY A 221 -1.77 0.60 -13.52
C GLY A 221 -2.21 1.54 -14.65
N ARG A 222 -2.96 2.60 -14.39
CA ARG A 222 -3.52 3.49 -15.40
C ARG A 222 -3.07 4.93 -15.24
N ILE A 223 -3.64 5.79 -16.08
CA ILE A 223 -3.42 7.25 -16.08
C ILE A 223 -4.79 7.92 -16.04
N ASP A 224 -4.97 8.91 -15.16
CA ASP A 224 -6.19 9.68 -15.09
C ASP A 224 -6.20 10.84 -16.12
N ASN A 225 -7.38 11.44 -16.32
CA ASN A 225 -7.54 12.53 -17.28
C ASN A 225 -6.76 13.79 -16.90
N ARG A 226 -6.32 13.92 -15.66
CA ARG A 226 -5.57 15.08 -15.19
C ARG A 226 -4.11 15.04 -15.66
N HIS A 227 -3.56 13.85 -15.84
CA HIS A 227 -2.17 13.61 -16.19
C HIS A 227 -1.94 13.22 -17.65
N ASN A 228 -2.88 13.54 -18.55
CA ASN A 228 -2.76 13.25 -19.98
C ASN A 228 -1.52 13.84 -20.68
N GLN A 229 -0.85 14.84 -20.06
CA GLN A 229 0.35 15.47 -20.61
C GLN A 229 1.64 15.05 -19.87
N ASN A 230 1.51 14.50 -18.66
CA ASN A 230 2.61 13.96 -17.86
C ASN A 230 2.11 12.71 -17.17
N ASP A 231 2.33 11.57 -17.78
CA ASP A 231 1.88 10.27 -17.32
C ASP A 231 2.76 9.65 -16.22
N ASP A 232 3.95 10.21 -16.01
CA ASP A 232 4.94 9.74 -15.02
C ASP A 232 4.65 10.29 -13.61
N TYR A 233 3.54 9.89 -13.02
CA TYR A 233 3.06 10.36 -11.72
C TYR A 233 2.47 9.22 -10.86
N ILE A 234 2.27 9.52 -9.58
CA ILE A 234 1.45 8.74 -8.64
C ILE A 234 0.87 9.67 -7.59
N TYR A 235 -0.40 9.46 -7.20
CA TYR A 235 -0.94 10.13 -6.02
C TYR A 235 -0.43 9.46 -4.75
N VAL A 236 -0.02 10.30 -3.79
CA VAL A 236 0.43 9.90 -2.45
C VAL A 236 -0.53 10.49 -1.44
N ILE A 237 -1.32 9.64 -0.80
CA ILE A 237 -2.42 10.08 0.07
C ILE A 237 -2.17 9.55 1.49
N GLY A 238 -2.23 10.43 2.49
CA GLY A 238 -2.11 10.06 3.90
C GLY A 238 -0.70 10.04 4.47
N SER A 239 0.34 10.18 3.65
CA SER A 239 1.74 9.98 4.05
C SER A 239 2.21 10.89 5.21
N ASP A 240 1.68 12.11 5.31
CA ASP A 240 2.04 13.11 6.33
C ASP A 240 0.97 13.31 7.43
N ARG A 241 -0.16 12.59 7.36
CA ARG A 241 -1.29 12.83 8.26
C ARG A 241 -1.06 12.32 9.68
N ILE A 242 -0.23 11.29 9.85
CA ILE A 242 0.11 10.70 11.16
C ILE A 242 1.62 10.79 11.40
N SER A 243 2.42 10.82 10.33
CA SER A 243 3.88 10.84 10.41
C SER A 243 4.48 11.67 9.28
N THR A 244 5.05 12.82 9.59
CA THR A 244 5.83 13.59 8.61
C THR A 244 7.07 12.82 8.14
N GLU A 245 7.63 11.96 8.98
CA GLU A 245 8.77 11.13 8.63
C GLU A 245 8.43 10.15 7.51
N LEU A 246 7.23 9.55 7.50
CA LEU A 246 6.79 8.65 6.44
C LEU A 246 6.72 9.35 5.08
N ASP A 247 6.26 10.60 5.04
CA ASP A 247 6.24 11.41 3.82
C ASP A 247 7.66 11.70 3.31
N PHE A 248 8.61 11.99 4.20
CA PHE A 248 10.00 12.18 3.77
C PHE A 248 10.66 10.89 3.29
N ILE A 249 10.28 9.74 3.84
CA ILE A 249 10.78 8.43 3.39
C ILE A 249 10.33 8.15 1.95
N VAL A 250 9.06 8.34 1.62
CA VAL A 250 8.59 8.12 0.23
C VAL A 250 9.21 9.10 -0.76
N ARG A 251 9.43 10.36 -0.35
CA ARG A 251 10.14 11.35 -1.18
C ARG A 251 11.60 10.95 -1.41
N GLU A 252 12.33 10.53 -0.39
CA GLU A 252 13.72 10.08 -0.54
C GLU A 252 13.79 8.80 -1.39
N ALA A 253 12.84 7.86 -1.24
CA ALA A 253 12.74 6.68 -2.10
C ALA A 253 12.54 7.08 -3.57
N ASN A 254 11.68 8.06 -3.81
CA ASN A 254 11.45 8.59 -5.14
C ASN A 254 12.67 9.29 -5.73
N ASP A 255 13.28 10.19 -4.96
CA ASP A 255 14.45 10.96 -5.41
C ASP A 255 15.65 10.05 -5.75
N GLU A 256 15.77 8.89 -5.06
CA GLU A 256 16.88 7.97 -5.26
C GLU A 256 16.66 6.92 -6.37
N PHE A 257 15.41 6.48 -6.59
CA PHE A 257 15.19 5.28 -7.39
C PHE A 257 14.23 5.44 -8.57
N THR A 258 13.24 6.33 -8.50
CA THR A 258 12.19 6.34 -9.51
C THR A 258 11.99 7.68 -10.19
N ASN A 259 12.15 8.77 -9.46
CA ASN A 259 12.00 10.15 -9.97
C ASN A 259 10.69 10.36 -10.75
N ILE A 260 9.58 9.84 -10.19
CA ILE A 260 8.20 10.02 -10.67
C ILE A 260 7.59 11.27 -10.01
N GLU A 261 6.63 11.92 -10.62
CA GLU A 261 5.88 13.00 -9.96
C GLU A 261 5.02 12.45 -8.80
N LEU A 262 5.28 12.92 -7.58
CA LEU A 262 4.43 12.63 -6.42
C LEU A 262 3.34 13.70 -6.35
N ASP A 263 2.10 13.37 -6.75
CA ASP A 263 0.96 14.30 -6.66
C ASP A 263 0.24 14.14 -5.31
N TYR A 264 0.18 15.22 -4.54
CA TYR A 264 -0.46 15.28 -3.23
C TYR A 264 -1.85 15.92 -3.26
N LYS A 265 -2.43 16.12 -4.43
CA LYS A 265 -3.74 16.78 -4.58
C LYS A 265 -4.81 16.17 -3.68
N TYR A 266 -4.90 14.85 -3.66
CA TYR A 266 -5.91 14.13 -2.89
C TYR A 266 -5.50 13.88 -1.42
N ASN A 267 -4.32 14.33 -1.04
CA ASN A 267 -3.90 14.37 0.36
C ASN A 267 -4.44 15.59 1.12
N ASP A 268 -5.05 16.57 0.43
CA ASP A 268 -5.69 17.71 1.07
C ASP A 268 -6.80 17.23 2.01
N ILE A 269 -6.82 17.76 3.25
CA ILE A 269 -7.85 17.44 4.24
C ILE A 269 -9.26 17.86 3.80
N ASN A 270 -9.33 18.83 2.87
CA ASN A 270 -10.57 19.34 2.30
C ASN A 270 -10.87 18.72 0.92
N ASP A 271 -10.20 17.63 0.54
CA ASP A 271 -10.49 16.96 -0.73
C ASP A 271 -11.99 16.64 -0.83
N PRO A 272 -12.72 17.20 -1.82
CA PRO A 272 -14.17 16.97 -1.96
C PRO A 272 -14.50 15.50 -2.27
N ASN A 273 -13.57 14.74 -2.87
CA ASN A 273 -13.74 13.33 -3.21
C ASN A 273 -13.48 12.42 -2.01
N ARG A 274 -12.81 12.93 -0.97
CA ARG A 274 -12.47 12.20 0.25
C ARG A 274 -11.70 10.90 0.00
N TYR A 275 -10.79 10.87 -0.96
CA TYR A 275 -10.04 9.65 -1.29
C TYR A 275 -9.30 9.06 -0.09
N TYR A 276 -8.86 9.88 0.87
CA TYR A 276 -8.26 9.36 2.10
C TYR A 276 -9.15 8.37 2.87
N ASN A 277 -10.46 8.38 2.65
CA ASN A 277 -11.40 7.51 3.37
C ASN A 277 -11.92 6.37 2.48
N ARG A 278 -11.42 6.22 1.25
CA ARG A 278 -12.03 5.37 0.23
C ARG A 278 -11.27 4.09 -0.08
N SER A 279 -10.17 3.80 0.63
CA SER A 279 -9.47 2.52 0.49
C SER A 279 -8.99 1.97 1.82
N ASP A 280 -8.46 0.78 1.85
CA ASP A 280 -8.20 -0.07 3.01
C ASP A 280 -7.24 0.51 4.06
N HIS A 281 -6.30 1.38 3.64
CA HIS A 281 -5.42 2.12 4.55
C HIS A 281 -6.17 2.88 5.63
N TYR A 282 -7.41 3.30 5.33
CA TYR A 282 -8.20 4.09 6.26
C TYR A 282 -8.48 3.35 7.58
N ASN A 283 -8.74 2.05 7.52
CA ASN A 283 -8.96 1.25 8.73
C ASN A 283 -7.70 1.11 9.59
N PHE A 284 -6.50 1.14 8.98
CA PHE A 284 -5.23 1.24 9.71
C PHE A 284 -5.03 2.65 10.29
N ALA A 285 -5.33 3.69 9.54
CA ALA A 285 -5.26 5.07 10.02
C ALA A 285 -6.17 5.33 11.23
N LEU A 286 -7.37 4.73 11.28
CA LEU A 286 -8.27 4.76 12.43
C LEU A 286 -7.68 4.11 13.71
N LYS A 287 -6.62 3.32 13.58
CA LYS A 287 -5.83 2.75 14.69
C LYS A 287 -4.56 3.55 14.99
N ASP A 288 -4.48 4.79 14.49
CA ASP A 288 -3.30 5.65 14.63
C ASP A 288 -2.02 5.03 14.06
N ILE A 289 -2.15 4.30 12.95
CA ILE A 289 -1.02 3.72 12.21
C ILE A 289 -0.68 4.66 11.04
N PRO A 290 0.59 5.05 10.85
CA PRO A 290 1.04 5.77 9.67
C PRO A 290 0.71 5.00 8.39
N VAL A 291 0.12 5.67 7.39
CA VAL A 291 -0.34 5.03 6.17
C VAL A 291 0.07 5.81 4.93
N ILE A 292 0.24 5.11 3.82
CA ILE A 292 0.22 5.71 2.49
C ILE A 292 -0.78 4.94 1.64
N PHE A 293 -1.64 5.66 0.96
CA PHE A 293 -2.46 5.16 -0.13
C PHE A 293 -1.85 5.62 -1.45
N PHE A 294 -1.34 4.66 -2.23
CA PHE A 294 -0.83 4.86 -3.57
C PHE A 294 -1.94 4.64 -4.58
N PHE A 295 -2.17 5.62 -5.45
CA PHE A 295 -3.32 5.66 -6.33
C PHE A 295 -2.97 6.34 -7.66
N ASN A 296 -3.57 5.92 -8.77
CA ASN A 296 -3.40 6.62 -10.06
C ASN A 296 -4.53 7.60 -10.41
N GLY A 297 -5.57 7.65 -9.61
CA GLY A 297 -6.77 8.42 -9.95
C GLY A 297 -7.78 7.58 -10.74
N GLU A 298 -9.01 8.09 -10.82
CA GLU A 298 -10.06 7.46 -11.62
C GLU A 298 -9.83 7.72 -13.11
N HIS A 299 -9.98 6.69 -13.93
CA HIS A 299 -9.89 6.74 -15.38
C HIS A 299 -11.26 6.41 -16.04
N GLU A 300 -11.35 6.51 -17.34
CA GLU A 300 -12.61 6.34 -18.07
C GLU A 300 -13.25 4.94 -17.94
N ASP A 301 -12.45 3.92 -17.62
CA ASP A 301 -12.91 2.53 -17.46
C ASP A 301 -13.15 2.14 -15.98
N TYR A 302 -12.95 3.05 -15.02
CA TYR A 302 -13.16 2.80 -13.60
C TYR A 302 -14.58 2.29 -13.34
N THR A 303 -14.71 1.22 -12.57
CA THR A 303 -15.98 0.50 -12.29
C THR A 303 -16.78 0.13 -13.55
N LYS A 304 -16.09 -0.35 -14.59
CA LYS A 304 -16.71 -0.78 -15.86
C LYS A 304 -16.18 -2.14 -16.33
N PRO A 305 -16.97 -2.86 -17.16
CA PRO A 305 -16.51 -4.10 -17.77
C PRO A 305 -15.34 -3.90 -18.75
N THR A 306 -15.00 -2.65 -19.04
CA THR A 306 -13.89 -2.26 -19.92
C THR A 306 -12.58 -1.99 -19.19
N ASP A 307 -12.50 -2.18 -17.86
CA ASP A 307 -11.23 -2.19 -17.12
C ASP A 307 -10.50 -3.52 -17.31
N THR A 308 -9.81 -3.64 -18.44
CA THR A 308 -9.21 -4.88 -18.95
C THR A 308 -7.67 -4.84 -18.91
N PRO A 309 -6.99 -6.00 -18.81
CA PRO A 309 -5.53 -6.09 -18.70
C PRO A 309 -4.74 -5.44 -19.85
N ASP A 310 -5.29 -5.42 -21.05
CA ASP A 310 -4.66 -4.83 -22.23
C ASP A 310 -4.53 -3.29 -22.17
N LYS A 311 -5.28 -2.65 -21.26
CA LYS A 311 -5.26 -1.21 -21.04
C LYS A 311 -4.28 -0.75 -19.97
N ILE A 312 -3.69 -1.66 -19.21
CA ILE A 312 -2.70 -1.35 -18.18
C ILE A 312 -1.42 -0.84 -18.81
N VAL A 313 -0.86 0.24 -18.25
CA VAL A 313 0.42 0.83 -18.64
C VAL A 313 1.52 0.15 -17.83
N TYR A 314 1.96 -1.03 -18.25
CA TYR A 314 2.89 -1.89 -17.50
C TYR A 314 4.22 -1.22 -17.13
N PRO A 315 4.87 -0.42 -17.99
CA PRO A 315 6.08 0.32 -17.60
C PRO A 315 5.85 1.25 -16.39
N LEU A 316 4.68 1.89 -16.36
CA LEU A 316 4.32 2.79 -15.27
C LEU A 316 3.93 2.01 -14.01
N LEU A 317 3.18 0.92 -14.15
CA LEU A 317 2.88 -0.01 -13.06
C LEU A 317 4.17 -0.51 -12.39
N ALA A 318 5.15 -0.95 -13.19
CA ALA A 318 6.45 -1.41 -12.68
C ALA A 318 7.21 -0.27 -11.96
N LYS A 319 7.21 0.93 -12.51
CA LYS A 319 7.88 2.09 -11.91
C LYS A 319 7.25 2.48 -10.56
N ARG A 320 5.92 2.49 -10.48
CA ARG A 320 5.16 2.76 -9.24
C ARG A 320 5.40 1.67 -8.19
N THR A 321 5.39 0.40 -8.60
CA THR A 321 5.70 -0.74 -7.72
C THR A 321 7.11 -0.62 -7.15
N LYS A 322 8.09 -0.20 -7.95
CA LYS A 322 9.48 0.03 -7.51
C LYS A 322 9.58 1.14 -6.44
N LEU A 323 8.84 2.22 -6.60
CA LEU A 323 8.77 3.27 -5.57
C LEU A 323 8.25 2.73 -4.24
N ILE A 324 7.17 1.96 -4.29
CA ILE A 324 6.53 1.40 -3.09
C ILE A 324 7.45 0.38 -2.43
N PHE A 325 8.12 -0.48 -3.22
CA PHE A 325 9.12 -1.41 -2.73
C PHE A 325 10.29 -0.69 -2.04
N ALA A 326 10.85 0.36 -2.65
CA ALA A 326 11.93 1.13 -2.05
C ALA A 326 11.49 1.75 -0.71
N THR A 327 10.29 2.31 -0.65
CA THR A 327 9.70 2.84 0.59
C THR A 327 9.58 1.75 1.67
N ALA A 328 9.05 0.58 1.30
CA ALA A 328 8.94 -0.57 2.20
C ALA A 328 10.32 -1.08 2.66
N TRP A 329 11.29 -1.11 1.75
CA TRP A 329 12.66 -1.52 2.08
C TRP A 329 13.28 -0.63 3.14
N TYR A 330 13.16 0.69 3.01
CA TYR A 330 13.65 1.63 4.02
C TYR A 330 13.01 1.37 5.38
N LEU A 331 11.68 1.30 5.44
CA LEU A 331 10.92 1.05 6.65
C LEU A 331 11.31 -0.28 7.32
N ALA A 332 11.52 -1.32 6.50
CA ALA A 332 11.89 -2.65 6.97
C ALA A 332 13.32 -2.72 7.53
N ASN A 333 14.24 -1.86 7.06
CA ASN A 333 15.67 -2.00 7.34
C ASN A 333 16.27 -0.85 8.18
N THR A 334 15.55 0.25 8.39
CA THR A 334 16.03 1.35 9.26
C THR A 334 16.14 0.93 10.74
N ASN A 335 17.11 1.51 11.45
CA ASN A 335 17.25 1.34 12.89
C ASN A 335 16.24 2.17 13.70
N GLN A 336 15.66 3.18 13.06
CA GLN A 336 14.81 4.16 13.73
C GLN A 336 13.37 3.65 13.76
N THR A 337 12.68 3.87 14.86
CA THR A 337 11.24 3.70 14.94
C THR A 337 10.59 4.91 14.28
N LEU A 338 9.66 4.67 13.36
CA LEU A 338 8.93 5.74 12.67
C LEU A 338 8.20 6.63 13.69
N SER A 339 8.46 7.93 13.61
CA SER A 339 7.82 8.92 14.47
C SER A 339 6.37 9.16 14.01
N LYS A 340 5.44 9.16 14.98
CA LYS A 340 4.03 9.58 14.74
C LYS A 340 3.84 11.08 14.95
N GLU A 341 4.87 11.86 14.74
CA GLU A 341 4.81 13.31 14.88
C GLU A 341 4.48 13.97 13.53
N VAL A 342 3.49 14.85 13.54
CA VAL A 342 3.17 15.74 12.42
C VAL A 342 3.86 17.07 12.66
N LEU A 343 4.80 17.43 11.79
CA LEU A 343 5.62 18.65 11.87
C LEU A 343 5.08 19.74 10.97
#